data_68edd1b7540dcf2a1de695254decd62c
#
_entry.id   68edd1b7540dcf2a1de695254decd62c
#
_cell.length_a   1.000
_cell.length_b   1.000
_cell.length_c   1.000
_cell.angle_alpha   90.00
_cell.angle_beta   90.00
_cell.angle_gamma   90.00
#
_symmetry.space_group_name_H-M   'P 1'
#
loop_
_entity.id
_entity.type
_entity.pdbx_description
1 polymer ?
#
loop_
_entity_poly.entity_id
_entity_poly.type
_entity_poly.pdbx_seq_one_letter_code
_entity_poly.pdbx_strand_id
1 'polypeptide(L)'
;MDDAIEINMTNITIITSEFPGAGEILGYYYGWKYRWFQTFVVLHDSMFLQGPFPELKDDLLFLWHFSGENLGTPNDHYCNGIFRLILLCDIEQRRKLLDLYYNKAGWFGCFGLASIITLDVIDIFFSKYGLLECIKNIKSRLNRIEMERVFALIAYQEFADKINKPSLLGDINGDYPNSFHTTWEDYNNGRRENILVNKVWSGR
;
A
#
# COMPACT_ATOMS: atom_id res chain seq x y z
N MET A 1 19.63 6.13 17.67
CA MET A 1 19.38 4.98 18.55
C MET A 1 17.86 4.87 18.61
N ASP A 2 17.30 3.87 17.99
CA ASP A 2 15.88 3.61 18.16
C ASP A 2 15.75 2.95 19.55
N ASP A 3 15.12 3.67 20.46
CA ASP A 3 14.78 3.11 21.77
C ASP A 3 13.87 1.92 21.54
N ALA A 4 14.28 0.76 22.01
CA ALA A 4 13.48 -0.43 21.93
C ALA A 4 12.18 -0.19 22.71
N ILE A 5 11.07 -0.01 21.98
CA ILE A 5 9.75 0.09 22.59
C ILE A 5 9.41 -1.29 23.14
N GLU A 6 9.29 -1.41 24.44
CA GLU A 6 8.82 -2.63 25.07
C GLU A 6 7.32 -2.78 24.82
N ILE A 7 6.95 -3.65 23.87
CA ILE A 7 5.54 -3.88 23.53
C ILE A 7 5.03 -5.01 24.42
N ASN A 8 4.30 -4.66 25.46
CA ASN A 8 3.72 -5.61 26.40
C ASN A 8 2.27 -5.97 25.98
N MET A 9 2.12 -6.56 24.80
CA MET A 9 0.82 -6.98 24.25
C MET A 9 0.82 -8.49 23.98
N THR A 10 -0.26 -9.16 24.36
CA THR A 10 -0.52 -10.54 23.98
C THR A 10 -0.93 -10.64 22.51
N ASN A 11 -0.54 -11.70 21.81
CA ASN A 11 -0.86 -11.95 20.40
C ASN A 11 -0.11 -11.07 19.36
N ILE A 12 1.09 -10.60 19.73
CA ILE A 12 1.97 -9.91 18.79
C ILE A 12 3.15 -10.80 18.43
N THR A 13 3.47 -10.89 17.16
CA THR A 13 4.72 -11.48 16.66
C THR A 13 5.60 -10.37 16.07
N ILE A 14 6.79 -10.21 16.63
CA ILE A 14 7.79 -9.26 16.12
C ILE A 14 8.71 -10.02 15.17
N ILE A 15 8.88 -9.46 13.95
CA ILE A 15 9.73 -10.04 12.91
C ILE A 15 10.84 -9.06 12.57
N THR A 16 12.08 -9.51 12.65
CA THR A 16 13.21 -8.76 12.10
C THR A 16 13.14 -8.78 10.57
N SER A 17 13.20 -7.59 9.96
CA SER A 17 13.07 -7.45 8.52
C SER A 17 14.19 -8.14 7.75
N GLU A 18 13.82 -8.97 6.76
CA GLU A 18 14.76 -9.58 5.81
C GLU A 18 15.19 -8.57 4.72
N PHE A 19 14.41 -7.51 4.51
CA PHE A 19 14.67 -6.47 3.52
C PHE A 19 14.60 -5.08 4.16
N PRO A 20 15.65 -4.65 4.89
CA PRO A 20 15.68 -3.34 5.53
C PRO A 20 15.44 -2.21 4.51
N GLY A 21 14.56 -1.28 4.84
CA GLY A 21 14.19 -0.15 3.99
C GLY A 21 13.00 -0.40 3.06
N ALA A 22 12.53 -1.64 2.91
CA ALA A 22 11.38 -1.95 2.06
C ALA A 22 10.04 -1.42 2.61
N GLY A 23 9.93 -1.20 3.93
CA GLY A 23 8.76 -0.56 4.53
C GLY A 23 7.50 -1.41 4.45
N GLU A 24 6.40 -0.76 4.11
CA GLU A 24 5.03 -1.28 4.20
C GLU A 24 4.78 -2.51 3.32
N ILE A 25 5.49 -2.65 2.21
CA ILE A 25 5.38 -3.82 1.31
C ILE A 25 5.73 -5.14 2.02
N LEU A 26 6.48 -5.08 3.11
CA LEU A 26 6.84 -6.26 3.91
C LEU A 26 5.65 -6.93 4.57
N GLY A 27 4.57 -6.21 4.85
CA GLY A 27 3.32 -6.81 5.33
C GLY A 27 2.80 -7.88 4.37
N TYR A 28 2.86 -7.61 3.07
CA TYR A 28 2.47 -8.56 2.03
C TYR A 28 3.46 -9.73 1.91
N TYR A 29 4.76 -9.44 1.98
CA TYR A 29 5.79 -10.47 1.92
C TYR A 29 5.65 -11.48 3.06
N TYR A 30 5.50 -11.01 4.29
CA TYR A 30 5.37 -11.90 5.43
C TYR A 30 4.01 -12.61 5.46
N GLY A 31 2.92 -11.95 5.07
CA GLY A 31 1.63 -12.58 4.85
C GLY A 31 1.72 -13.75 3.86
N TRP A 32 2.37 -13.54 2.74
CA TRP A 32 2.62 -14.56 1.72
C TRP A 32 3.55 -15.67 2.20
N LYS A 33 4.66 -15.32 2.83
CA LYS A 33 5.71 -16.26 3.26
C LYS A 33 5.20 -17.21 4.34
N TYR A 34 4.48 -16.70 5.33
CA TYR A 34 4.06 -17.46 6.50
C TYR A 34 2.63 -17.97 6.43
N ARG A 35 1.80 -17.42 5.55
CA ARG A 35 0.42 -17.86 5.29
C ARG A 35 -0.44 -17.93 6.57
N TRP A 36 -0.27 -16.97 7.47
CA TRP A 36 -0.95 -17.00 8.79
C TRP A 36 -2.47 -16.80 8.68
N PHE A 37 -2.93 -16.07 7.67
CA PHE A 37 -4.32 -15.68 7.51
C PHE A 37 -4.74 -15.76 6.04
N GLN A 38 -6.02 -16.07 5.80
CA GLN A 38 -6.60 -16.00 4.45
C GLN A 38 -6.86 -14.56 4.02
N THR A 39 -7.21 -13.68 4.97
CA THR A 39 -7.42 -12.25 4.74
C THR A 39 -6.68 -11.46 5.81
N PHE A 40 -6.01 -10.41 5.43
CA PHE A 40 -5.28 -9.55 6.35
C PHE A 40 -5.32 -8.07 5.91
N VAL A 41 -5.04 -7.22 6.87
CA VAL A 41 -4.93 -5.78 6.66
C VAL A 41 -3.47 -5.37 6.77
N VAL A 42 -2.97 -4.65 5.78
CA VAL A 42 -1.65 -4.03 5.85
C VAL A 42 -1.81 -2.57 6.23
N LEU A 43 -1.17 -2.20 7.32
CA LEU A 43 -1.10 -0.84 7.85
C LEU A 43 0.36 -0.46 8.08
N HIS A 44 0.67 0.82 8.13
CA HIS A 44 1.96 1.27 8.61
C HIS A 44 1.85 2.06 9.92
N ASP A 45 2.98 2.29 10.57
CA ASP A 45 3.15 2.79 11.93
C ASP A 45 2.41 4.10 12.27
N SER A 46 2.05 4.89 11.27
CA SER A 46 1.33 6.14 11.45
C SER A 46 -0.17 6.06 11.11
N MET A 47 -0.73 4.84 11.08
CA MET A 47 -2.15 4.58 10.91
C MET A 47 -2.77 4.04 12.19
N PHE A 48 -3.80 4.72 12.68
CA PHE A 48 -4.46 4.43 13.95
C PHE A 48 -5.89 3.94 13.69
N LEU A 49 -6.13 2.69 14.05
CA LEU A 49 -7.43 2.06 13.91
C LEU A 49 -8.37 2.52 15.05
N GLN A 50 -9.59 2.96 14.69
CA GLN A 50 -10.60 3.44 15.64
C GLN A 50 -11.76 2.44 15.85
N GLY A 51 -11.80 1.38 15.07
CA GLY A 51 -12.87 0.37 15.17
C GLY A 51 -12.56 -0.86 14.32
N PRO A 52 -13.42 -1.87 14.36
CA PRO A 52 -13.24 -3.07 13.55
C PRO A 52 -13.39 -2.75 12.06
N PHE A 53 -12.61 -3.41 11.22
CA PHE A 53 -12.81 -3.35 9.78
C PHE A 53 -14.14 -3.97 9.39
N PRO A 54 -14.80 -3.43 8.35
CA PRO A 54 -16.00 -4.05 7.78
C PRO A 54 -15.67 -5.44 7.24
N GLU A 55 -16.65 -6.31 7.19
CA GLU A 55 -16.50 -7.59 6.53
C GLU A 55 -16.10 -7.36 5.06
N LEU A 56 -15.02 -7.98 4.64
CA LEU A 56 -14.51 -7.86 3.28
C LEU A 56 -15.39 -8.70 2.34
N LYS A 57 -15.95 -8.03 1.34
CA LYS A 57 -16.68 -8.68 0.24
C LYS A 57 -15.83 -8.85 -1.01
N ASP A 58 -14.80 -8.04 -1.13
CA ASP A 58 -13.86 -8.01 -2.25
C ASP A 58 -12.54 -8.69 -1.84
N ASP A 59 -11.86 -9.32 -2.77
CA ASP A 59 -10.56 -9.98 -2.54
C ASP A 59 -9.44 -8.96 -2.26
N LEU A 60 -9.64 -7.71 -2.69
CA LEU A 60 -8.72 -6.60 -2.53
C LEU A 60 -9.48 -5.29 -2.38
N LEU A 61 -9.13 -4.50 -1.35
CA LEU A 61 -9.67 -3.16 -1.13
C LEU A 61 -8.58 -2.24 -0.56
N PHE A 62 -8.20 -1.20 -1.30
CA PHE A 62 -7.28 -0.18 -0.79
C PHE A 62 -7.93 0.61 0.36
N LEU A 63 -7.16 1.02 1.35
CA LEU A 63 -7.68 1.90 2.39
C LEU A 63 -7.84 3.32 1.86
N TRP A 64 -6.81 3.88 1.25
CA TRP A 64 -6.88 5.14 0.52
C TRP A 64 -6.31 4.98 -0.86
N HIS A 65 -6.80 5.79 -1.77
CA HIS A 65 -6.23 5.93 -3.10
C HIS A 65 -5.69 7.35 -3.32
N PHE A 66 -4.98 7.52 -4.41
CA PHE A 66 -4.65 8.80 -5.00
C PHE A 66 -4.79 8.72 -6.52
N SER A 67 -5.05 9.87 -7.16
CA SER A 67 -5.40 9.95 -8.57
C SER A 67 -4.69 11.11 -9.27
N GLY A 68 -4.97 11.30 -10.56
CA GLY A 68 -4.53 12.45 -11.34
C GLY A 68 -3.01 12.61 -11.41
N GLU A 69 -2.53 13.81 -11.11
CA GLU A 69 -1.10 14.14 -11.15
C GLU A 69 -0.26 13.33 -10.18
N ASN A 70 -0.85 12.88 -9.07
CA ASN A 70 -0.19 12.06 -8.06
C ASN A 70 0.18 10.64 -8.53
N LEU A 71 -0.38 10.20 -9.66
CA LEU A 71 0.02 8.93 -10.28
C LEU A 71 1.42 8.97 -10.92
N GLY A 72 1.99 10.16 -11.02
CA GLY A 72 3.24 10.41 -11.72
C GLY A 72 3.03 10.54 -13.23
N THR A 73 3.72 11.47 -13.87
CA THR A 73 3.69 11.66 -15.33
C THR A 73 4.97 11.12 -15.95
N PRO A 74 5.02 10.86 -17.26
CA PRO A 74 6.24 10.41 -17.93
C PRO A 74 7.47 11.31 -17.74
N ASN A 75 7.26 12.58 -17.38
CA ASN A 75 8.31 13.55 -17.10
C ASN A 75 8.52 13.82 -15.61
N ASP A 76 7.83 13.08 -14.74
CA ASP A 76 7.95 13.21 -13.30
C ASP A 76 9.19 12.45 -12.78
N HIS A 77 9.74 12.91 -11.67
CA HIS A 77 10.85 12.26 -10.98
C HIS A 77 10.55 10.83 -10.51
N TYR A 78 9.27 10.46 -10.33
CA TYR A 78 8.86 9.08 -10.02
C TYR A 78 8.92 8.14 -11.22
N CYS A 79 8.84 8.65 -12.45
CA CYS A 79 8.71 7.84 -13.65
C CYS A 79 9.84 6.81 -13.79
N ASN A 80 11.09 7.24 -13.62
CA ASN A 80 12.25 6.35 -13.77
C ASN A 80 12.25 5.21 -12.75
N GLY A 81 11.82 5.47 -11.51
CA GLY A 81 11.72 4.47 -10.48
C GLY A 81 10.57 3.50 -10.71
N ILE A 82 9.41 3.99 -11.14
CA ILE A 82 8.27 3.15 -11.52
C ILE A 82 8.67 2.22 -12.68
N PHE A 83 9.31 2.74 -13.72
CA PHE A 83 9.82 1.91 -14.82
C PHE A 83 10.80 0.85 -14.34
N ARG A 84 11.76 1.24 -13.51
CA ARG A 84 12.73 0.30 -12.96
C ARG A 84 12.05 -0.83 -12.20
N LEU A 85 11.05 -0.53 -11.38
CA LEU A 85 10.30 -1.54 -10.63
C LEU A 85 9.46 -2.43 -11.57
N ILE A 86 8.80 -1.88 -12.58
CA ILE A 86 8.08 -2.66 -13.59
C ILE A 86 9.04 -3.60 -14.35
N LEU A 87 10.28 -3.15 -14.64
CA LEU A 87 11.28 -4.01 -15.28
C LEU A 87 11.80 -5.14 -14.37
N LEU A 88 11.54 -5.10 -13.08
CA LEU A 88 11.82 -6.21 -12.17
C LEU A 88 10.67 -7.22 -12.10
N CYS A 89 9.47 -6.83 -12.53
CA CYS A 89 8.35 -7.77 -12.62
C CYS A 89 8.62 -8.85 -13.67
N ASP A 90 7.78 -9.89 -13.68
CA ASP A 90 7.85 -10.93 -14.69
C ASP A 90 7.75 -10.38 -16.12
N ILE A 91 8.56 -10.88 -17.03
CA ILE A 91 8.72 -10.34 -18.37
C ILE A 91 7.42 -10.32 -19.18
N GLU A 92 6.54 -11.30 -18.98
CA GLU A 92 5.25 -11.37 -19.67
C GLU A 92 4.28 -10.27 -19.23
N GLN A 93 4.46 -9.73 -18.05
CA GLN A 93 3.57 -8.72 -17.47
C GLN A 93 4.05 -7.29 -17.71
N ARG A 94 5.34 -7.08 -17.96
CA ARG A 94 5.96 -5.73 -18.10
C ARG A 94 5.25 -4.82 -19.08
N ARG A 95 4.96 -5.33 -20.28
CA ARG A 95 4.31 -4.54 -21.33
C ARG A 95 2.92 -4.08 -20.89
N LYS A 96 2.12 -4.96 -20.31
CA LYS A 96 0.77 -4.67 -19.86
C LYS A 96 0.77 -3.61 -18.75
N LEU A 97 1.70 -3.72 -17.80
CA LEU A 97 1.86 -2.75 -16.72
C LEU A 97 2.29 -1.38 -17.27
N LEU A 98 3.18 -1.33 -18.25
CA LEU A 98 3.59 -0.10 -18.91
C LEU A 98 2.44 0.54 -19.69
N ASP A 99 1.70 -0.26 -20.48
CA ASP A 99 0.54 0.22 -21.24
C ASP A 99 -0.52 0.82 -20.29
N LEU A 100 -0.79 0.15 -19.16
CA LEU A 100 -1.71 0.65 -18.13
C LEU A 100 -1.17 1.92 -17.46
N TYR A 101 0.12 1.96 -17.12
CA TYR A 101 0.76 3.15 -16.54
C TYR A 101 0.66 4.36 -17.45
N TYR A 102 0.90 4.21 -18.74
CA TYR A 102 0.78 5.31 -19.71
C TYR A 102 -0.66 5.73 -19.97
N ASN A 103 -1.59 4.81 -19.95
CA ASN A 103 -3.00 5.11 -20.24
C ASN A 103 -3.67 5.89 -19.11
N LYS A 104 -3.12 6.04 -17.92
CA LYS A 104 -3.65 6.82 -16.76
C LYS A 104 -5.17 6.72 -16.50
N ALA A 105 -5.94 6.20 -17.43
CA ALA A 105 -7.37 6.04 -17.29
C ALA A 105 -7.71 4.72 -16.62
N GLY A 106 -8.53 4.77 -15.60
CA GLY A 106 -9.11 3.57 -15.00
C GLY A 106 -8.26 2.88 -13.92
N TRP A 107 -7.22 3.52 -13.40
CA TRP A 107 -6.53 3.04 -12.21
C TRP A 107 -6.22 4.15 -11.21
N PHE A 108 -6.04 3.78 -9.96
CA PHE A 108 -5.74 4.67 -8.83
C PHE A 108 -4.55 4.11 -8.06
N GLY A 109 -3.68 4.97 -7.53
CA GLY A 109 -2.56 4.54 -6.70
C GLY A 109 -3.03 4.01 -5.34
N CYS A 110 -2.27 3.12 -4.72
CA CYS A 110 -2.52 2.58 -3.37
C CYS A 110 -1.68 3.34 -2.36
N PHE A 111 -2.27 4.31 -1.65
CA PHE A 111 -1.52 5.14 -0.71
C PHE A 111 -0.98 4.34 0.47
N GLY A 112 0.34 4.48 0.70
CA GLY A 112 1.05 3.81 1.78
C GLY A 112 0.96 2.28 1.70
N LEU A 113 0.65 1.73 0.53
CA LEU A 113 0.41 0.29 0.35
C LEU A 113 -0.62 -0.27 1.36
N ALA A 114 -1.51 0.58 1.88
CA ALA A 114 -2.47 0.17 2.89
C ALA A 114 -3.72 -0.44 2.25
N SER A 115 -3.97 -1.71 2.53
CA SER A 115 -5.12 -2.42 1.97
C SER A 115 -5.62 -3.54 2.88
N ILE A 116 -6.85 -3.96 2.60
CA ILE A 116 -7.38 -5.25 3.01
C ILE A 116 -7.23 -6.18 1.80
N ILE A 117 -6.68 -7.38 2.00
CA ILE A 117 -6.29 -8.26 0.89
C ILE A 117 -6.38 -9.73 1.30
N THR A 118 -6.75 -10.58 0.33
CA THR A 118 -6.73 -12.03 0.52
C THR A 118 -5.38 -12.65 0.12
N LEU A 119 -5.10 -13.81 0.67
CA LEU A 119 -3.89 -14.56 0.36
C LEU A 119 -3.83 -14.97 -1.12
N ASP A 120 -4.97 -15.28 -1.74
CA ASP A 120 -5.06 -15.67 -3.15
C ASP A 120 -4.61 -14.53 -4.08
N VAL A 121 -4.97 -13.28 -3.75
CA VAL A 121 -4.49 -12.09 -4.47
C VAL A 121 -2.98 -11.94 -4.33
N ILE A 122 -2.48 -12.11 -3.10
CA ILE A 122 -1.03 -12.02 -2.84
C ILE A 122 -0.26 -13.12 -3.56
N ASP A 123 -0.77 -14.32 -3.62
CA ASP A 123 -0.16 -15.41 -4.40
C ASP A 123 0.02 -15.03 -5.87
N ILE A 124 -0.97 -14.36 -6.47
CA ILE A 124 -0.86 -13.85 -7.85
C ILE A 124 0.24 -12.79 -7.96
N PHE A 125 0.31 -11.84 -7.03
CA PHE A 125 1.33 -10.79 -7.05
C PHE A 125 2.75 -11.37 -6.98
N PHE A 126 2.96 -12.37 -6.15
CA PHE A 126 4.27 -13.02 -6.03
C PHE A 126 4.58 -13.99 -7.17
N SER A 127 3.63 -14.85 -7.55
CA SER A 127 3.87 -15.92 -8.54
C SER A 127 3.84 -15.43 -9.98
N LYS A 128 2.90 -14.53 -10.33
CA LYS A 128 2.68 -14.07 -11.70
C LYS A 128 3.46 -12.79 -12.03
N TYR A 129 3.65 -11.92 -11.04
CA TYR A 129 4.31 -10.62 -11.25
C TYR A 129 5.74 -10.57 -10.72
N GLY A 130 6.17 -11.57 -9.93
CA GLY A 130 7.51 -11.59 -9.38
C GLY A 130 7.75 -10.48 -8.34
N LEU A 131 6.73 -10.13 -7.53
CA LEU A 131 6.78 -9.03 -6.56
C LEU A 131 8.00 -9.08 -5.64
N LEU A 132 8.54 -10.27 -5.36
CA LEU A 132 9.73 -10.44 -4.52
C LEU A 132 10.95 -9.70 -5.08
N GLU A 133 11.12 -9.67 -6.41
CA GLU A 133 12.25 -8.95 -7.02
C GLU A 133 12.12 -7.43 -6.84
N CYS A 134 10.91 -6.91 -6.89
CA CYS A 134 10.65 -5.51 -6.55
C CYS A 134 11.04 -5.23 -5.09
N ILE A 135 10.61 -6.05 -4.13
CA ILE A 135 10.89 -5.90 -2.70
C ILE A 135 12.38 -5.87 -2.42
N LYS A 136 13.16 -6.77 -3.00
CA LYS A 136 14.64 -6.82 -2.86
C LYS A 136 15.32 -5.52 -3.29
N ASN A 137 14.68 -4.75 -4.17
CA ASN A 137 15.22 -3.53 -4.76
C ASN A 137 14.69 -2.23 -4.13
N ILE A 138 13.78 -2.29 -3.15
CA ILE A 138 13.30 -1.14 -2.40
C ILE A 138 14.29 -0.85 -1.27
N LYS A 139 14.96 0.32 -1.35
CA LYS A 139 16.02 0.72 -0.40
C LYS A 139 15.80 2.11 0.20
N SER A 140 14.78 2.83 -0.25
CA SER A 140 14.55 4.22 0.13
C SER A 140 13.07 4.55 0.22
N ARG A 141 12.75 5.68 0.88
CA ARG A 141 11.39 6.23 0.90
C ARG A 141 10.85 6.47 -0.52
N LEU A 142 11.70 6.98 -1.43
CA LEU A 142 11.30 7.22 -2.81
C LEU A 142 10.87 5.92 -3.49
N ASN A 143 11.64 4.85 -3.31
CA ASN A 143 11.27 3.55 -3.90
C ASN A 143 9.96 2.99 -3.33
N ARG A 144 9.63 3.27 -2.06
CA ARG A 144 8.33 2.89 -1.47
C ARG A 144 7.19 3.65 -2.13
N ILE A 145 7.35 4.96 -2.32
CA ILE A 145 6.38 5.81 -3.03
C ILE A 145 6.18 5.32 -4.47
N GLU A 146 7.25 4.95 -5.18
CA GLU A 146 7.17 4.36 -6.52
C GLU A 146 6.44 3.00 -6.50
N MET A 147 6.67 2.20 -5.47
CA MET A 147 6.03 0.90 -5.28
C MET A 147 4.52 0.99 -5.04
N GLU A 148 4.02 2.05 -4.42
CA GLU A 148 2.58 2.31 -4.29
C GLU A 148 1.86 2.32 -5.65
N ARG A 149 2.52 2.81 -6.69
CA ARG A 149 2.00 2.86 -8.06
C ARG A 149 2.10 1.50 -8.73
N VAL A 150 3.25 0.84 -8.62
CA VAL A 150 3.45 -0.49 -9.23
C VAL A 150 2.52 -1.53 -8.62
N PHE A 151 2.33 -1.51 -7.30
CA PHE A 151 1.39 -2.38 -6.62
C PHE A 151 -0.04 -2.17 -7.12
N ALA A 152 -0.45 -0.91 -7.26
CA ALA A 152 -1.75 -0.56 -7.79
C ALA A 152 -1.92 -0.97 -9.26
N LEU A 153 -0.90 -0.79 -10.10
CA LEU A 153 -0.92 -1.25 -11.49
C LEU A 153 -1.13 -2.76 -11.58
N ILE A 154 -0.45 -3.53 -10.74
CA ILE A 154 -0.64 -5.00 -10.66
C ILE A 154 -2.09 -5.30 -10.26
N ALA A 155 -2.61 -4.63 -9.23
CA ALA A 155 -3.98 -4.80 -8.76
C ALA A 155 -5.00 -4.52 -9.87
N TYR A 156 -4.88 -3.41 -10.56
CA TYR A 156 -5.80 -3.05 -11.64
C TYR A 156 -5.63 -3.90 -12.88
N GLN A 157 -4.43 -4.36 -13.19
CA GLN A 157 -4.19 -5.28 -14.31
C GLN A 157 -4.92 -6.62 -14.13
N GLU A 158 -5.03 -7.09 -12.88
CA GLU A 158 -5.62 -8.40 -12.58
C GLU A 158 -7.08 -8.33 -12.13
N PHE A 159 -7.47 -7.26 -11.47
CA PHE A 159 -8.72 -7.20 -10.73
C PHE A 159 -9.58 -5.97 -11.06
N ALA A 160 -9.32 -5.25 -12.16
CA ALA A 160 -10.09 -4.05 -12.53
C ALA A 160 -11.61 -4.28 -12.49
N ASP A 161 -12.07 -5.43 -13.03
CA ASP A 161 -13.49 -5.78 -13.10
C ASP A 161 -14.09 -6.11 -11.71
N LYS A 162 -13.25 -6.36 -10.72
CA LYS A 162 -13.65 -6.69 -9.34
C LYS A 162 -13.50 -5.51 -8.39
N ILE A 163 -12.79 -4.45 -8.78
CA ILE A 163 -12.59 -3.26 -7.97
C ILE A 163 -13.81 -2.34 -8.13
N ASN A 164 -14.81 -2.53 -7.27
CA ASN A 164 -16.07 -1.76 -7.32
C ASN A 164 -15.92 -0.29 -6.93
N LYS A 165 -14.89 0.04 -6.15
CA LYS A 165 -14.55 1.40 -5.73
C LYS A 165 -13.03 1.52 -5.55
N PRO A 166 -12.46 2.72 -5.76
CA PRO A 166 -11.01 2.92 -5.66
C PRO A 166 -10.43 2.59 -4.29
N SER A 167 -11.16 2.89 -3.20
CA SER A 167 -10.71 2.63 -1.83
C SER A 167 -11.84 2.70 -0.81
N LEU A 168 -11.56 2.25 0.42
CA LEU A 168 -12.51 2.29 1.53
C LEU A 168 -12.74 3.71 2.04
N LEU A 169 -11.69 4.52 2.17
CA LEU A 169 -11.68 5.80 2.86
C LEU A 169 -11.59 7.02 1.92
N GLY A 170 -11.44 6.79 0.61
CA GLY A 170 -11.43 7.86 -0.39
C GLY A 170 -10.04 8.30 -0.84
N ASP A 171 -9.97 9.46 -1.53
CA ASP A 171 -8.71 10.04 -1.99
C ASP A 171 -7.97 10.66 -0.81
N ILE A 172 -6.69 10.27 -0.63
CA ILE A 172 -5.86 10.77 0.47
C ILE A 172 -5.49 12.25 0.30
N ASN A 173 -5.51 12.75 -0.94
CA ASN A 173 -5.27 14.17 -1.24
C ASN A 173 -6.57 14.98 -1.29
N GLY A 174 -7.71 14.34 -1.02
CA GLY A 174 -9.01 14.99 -0.94
C GLY A 174 -9.16 15.85 0.31
N ASP A 175 -10.36 16.45 0.44
CA ASP A 175 -10.69 17.28 1.56
C ASP A 175 -10.79 16.49 2.88
N TYR A 176 -10.65 17.22 3.99
CA TYR A 176 -10.95 16.71 5.32
C TYR A 176 -12.33 15.97 5.31
N PRO A 177 -12.47 14.79 5.98
CA PRO A 177 -11.57 14.26 7.00
C PRO A 177 -10.51 13.26 6.50
N ASN A 178 -10.46 12.93 5.24
CA ASN A 178 -9.70 11.80 4.70
C ASN A 178 -8.24 12.13 4.33
N SER A 179 -7.83 13.41 4.43
CA SER A 179 -6.50 13.85 4.04
C SER A 179 -5.39 13.36 4.97
N PHE A 180 -4.16 13.24 4.44
CA PHE A 180 -2.97 12.88 5.23
C PHE A 180 -2.46 14.03 6.13
N HIS A 181 -3.15 15.16 6.18
CA HIS A 181 -2.75 16.36 6.94
C HIS A 181 -3.10 16.33 8.43
N THR A 182 -3.60 15.21 8.97
CA THR A 182 -3.84 15.09 10.40
C THR A 182 -2.53 15.16 11.16
N THR A 183 -2.39 16.15 12.01
CA THR A 183 -1.27 16.23 12.94
C THR A 183 -1.51 15.32 14.15
N TRP A 184 -0.45 15.07 14.93
CA TRP A 184 -0.57 14.37 16.20
C TRP A 184 -1.46 15.13 17.19
N GLU A 185 -1.41 16.46 17.16
CA GLU A 185 -2.27 17.31 18.00
C GLU A 185 -3.75 17.17 17.63
N ASP A 186 -4.07 17.18 16.33
CA ASP A 186 -5.45 16.96 15.87
C ASP A 186 -5.99 15.60 16.30
N TYR A 187 -5.15 14.57 16.20
CA TYR A 187 -5.51 13.22 16.63
C TYR A 187 -5.82 13.16 18.13
N ASN A 188 -4.92 13.71 18.98
CA ASN A 188 -5.09 13.71 20.43
C ASN A 188 -6.26 14.57 20.91
N ASN A 189 -6.64 15.61 20.15
CA ASN A 189 -7.79 16.47 20.46
C ASN A 189 -9.15 15.87 20.02
N GLY A 190 -9.18 14.60 19.60
CA GLY A 190 -10.41 13.89 19.24
C GLY A 190 -11.07 14.37 17.95
N ARG A 191 -10.39 15.18 17.13
CA ARG A 191 -10.98 15.74 15.90
C ARG A 191 -11.39 14.70 14.86
N ARG A 192 -11.08 13.41 15.09
CA ARG A 192 -11.27 12.32 14.11
C ARG A 192 -11.83 11.02 14.69
N GLU A 193 -12.60 11.12 15.77
CA GLU A 193 -13.17 9.96 16.45
C GLU A 193 -14.09 9.07 15.58
N ASN A 194 -14.67 9.64 14.52
CA ASN A 194 -15.62 8.94 13.66
C ASN A 194 -15.01 8.35 12.38
N ILE A 195 -13.68 8.33 12.26
CA ILE A 195 -12.99 7.80 11.09
C ILE A 195 -12.40 6.45 11.44
N LEU A 196 -12.71 5.42 10.65
CA LEU A 196 -12.28 4.04 10.89
C LEU A 196 -10.75 3.91 11.07
N VAL A 197 -9.97 4.58 10.23
CA VAL A 197 -8.51 4.61 10.32
C VAL A 197 -8.03 6.04 10.16
N ASN A 198 -7.28 6.53 11.13
CA ASN A 198 -6.65 7.84 11.07
C ASN A 198 -5.22 7.71 10.56
N LYS A 199 -4.90 8.43 9.49
CA LYS A 199 -3.53 8.62 9.05
C LYS A 199 -2.97 9.87 9.71
N VAL A 200 -2.00 9.69 10.60
CA VAL A 200 -1.34 10.80 11.31
C VAL A 200 0.00 11.09 10.66
N TRP A 201 0.25 12.35 10.34
CA TRP A 201 1.54 12.77 9.83
C TRP A 201 2.57 12.85 10.95
N SER A 202 3.63 12.07 10.84
CA SER A 202 4.69 11.97 11.86
C SER A 202 5.82 13.00 11.67
N GLY A 203 5.77 13.83 10.64
CA GLY A 203 6.82 14.83 10.37
C GLY A 203 8.13 14.25 9.78
N ARG A 204 8.14 12.99 9.37
CA ARG A 204 9.34 12.30 8.85
C ARG A 204 9.35 12.23 7.32
#